data_efedfea417e4355e13bdfd7a92c1da92
#
_entry.id   efedfea417e4355e13bdfd7a92c1da92
#
_cell.length_a   1.000
_cell.length_b   1.000
_cell.length_c   1.000
_cell.angle_alpha   90.00
_cell.angle_beta   90.00
_cell.angle_gamma   90.00
#
_symmetry.space_group_name_H-M   'P 1'
#
loop_
_entity.id
_entity.type
_entity.pdbx_description
1 polymer ?
#
loop_
_entity_poly.entity_id
_entity_poly.type
_entity_poly.pdbx_seq_one_letter_code
_entity_poly.pdbx_strand_id
1 'polypeptide(L)'
;MIYLDNAATTLYKPPEVGQAMLDALQTAGNPGRGAHAPTLHASRIVYETREALARLFHAEGPACIAFASNATQALNTAINGLFGPGDHVITTVCEHNSVLRPLYRLQRQGVEVSFVDVDANGVLCYAQFEQLLRPNTRGVVVTGASNVTGNRTDLAFVSAFAKKHGLLFLVDAAQAAGAMPVDVQALGIDVLCFTGHKALLGPQGTGGLYVRPGLQVAPLVVGGSGVHSFDEHHPTEMPTALEAGTLNVPGIAGLGAGVRWLLTQGVEALETKENALARLFYETVRGIPGVRLYGDFTAPRAPIVSLNLAGEDSARVADALWEEYGICVRAGAHCAPLMHKALGTVEQGVVRFSFSHTNTRQEALAAACAVRSLAEE
;
A
#
# COMPACT_ATOMS: atom_id res chain seq x y z
N MET A 1 11.47 -7.69 22.86
CA MET A 1 10.96 -7.93 21.49
C MET A 1 11.16 -6.66 20.67
N ILE A 2 11.83 -6.77 19.54
CA ILE A 2 12.05 -5.72 18.55
C ILE A 2 11.18 -6.05 17.33
N TYR A 3 10.23 -5.17 16.98
CA TYR A 3 9.31 -5.42 15.88
C TYR A 3 9.72 -4.64 14.62
N LEU A 4 10.18 -5.35 13.60
CA LEU A 4 10.65 -4.83 12.33
C LEU A 4 9.92 -5.45 11.11
N ASP A 5 8.64 -5.85 11.29
CA ASP A 5 7.76 -6.33 10.21
C ASP A 5 6.60 -5.35 9.92
N ASN A 6 6.87 -4.05 10.04
CA ASN A 6 5.85 -3.00 9.85
C ASN A 6 5.31 -2.91 8.41
N ALA A 7 6.06 -3.33 7.41
CA ALA A 7 5.61 -3.40 6.02
C ALA A 7 4.56 -4.51 5.77
N ALA A 8 4.44 -5.49 6.67
CA ALA A 8 3.33 -6.43 6.67
C ALA A 8 2.10 -5.83 7.36
N THR A 9 2.27 -5.34 8.59
CA THR A 9 1.30 -4.57 9.36
C THR A 9 2.02 -3.81 10.48
N THR A 10 1.64 -2.59 10.80
CA THR A 10 2.16 -1.92 12.00
C THR A 10 1.60 -2.60 13.24
N LEU A 11 2.47 -2.96 14.18
CA LEU A 11 2.05 -3.57 15.45
C LEU A 11 1.54 -2.49 16.42
N TYR A 12 2.36 -1.47 16.64
CA TYR A 12 2.06 -0.41 17.58
C TYR A 12 1.35 0.74 16.88
N LYS A 13 0.13 1.02 17.32
CA LYS A 13 -0.72 2.09 16.79
C LYS A 13 -0.89 3.16 17.87
N PRO A 14 -1.15 4.42 17.47
CA PRO A 14 -1.52 5.45 18.43
C PRO A 14 -2.70 4.99 19.31
N PRO A 15 -2.69 5.29 20.63
CA PRO A 15 -3.76 4.88 21.56
C PRO A 15 -5.15 5.32 21.11
N GLU A 16 -5.24 6.45 20.42
CA GLU A 16 -6.48 7.01 19.87
C GLU A 16 -7.17 6.08 18.88
N VAL A 17 -6.41 5.21 18.22
CA VAL A 17 -6.96 4.24 17.26
C VAL A 17 -7.82 3.21 17.98
N GLY A 18 -7.30 2.60 19.04
CA GLY A 18 -8.04 1.64 19.86
C GLY A 18 -9.23 2.27 20.54
N GLN A 19 -9.06 3.48 21.09
CA GLN A 19 -10.14 4.21 21.76
C GLN A 19 -11.28 4.53 20.78
N ALA A 20 -10.97 5.06 19.61
CA ALA A 20 -12.00 5.38 18.60
C ALA A 20 -12.79 4.14 18.14
N MET A 21 -12.14 2.98 18.03
CA MET A 21 -12.82 1.72 17.72
C MET A 21 -13.78 1.31 18.83
N LEU A 22 -13.34 1.37 20.09
CA LEU A 22 -14.16 1.00 21.25
C LEU A 22 -15.37 1.93 21.38
N ASP A 23 -15.16 3.24 21.26
CA ASP A 23 -16.22 4.24 21.33
C ASP A 23 -17.27 4.00 20.22
N ALA A 24 -16.82 3.73 18.99
CA ALA A 24 -17.71 3.44 17.87
C ALA A 24 -18.54 2.16 18.10
N LEU A 25 -17.92 1.09 18.65
CA LEU A 25 -18.64 -0.14 19.00
C LEU A 25 -19.75 0.07 20.04
N GLN A 26 -19.57 1.01 20.96
CA GLN A 26 -20.52 1.27 22.04
C GLN A 26 -21.61 2.28 21.67
N THR A 27 -21.36 3.19 20.72
CA THR A 27 -22.18 4.37 20.50
C THR A 27 -22.70 4.53 19.07
N ALA A 28 -22.07 3.91 18.07
CA ALA A 28 -22.44 4.07 16.67
C ALA A 28 -23.47 3.02 16.25
N GLY A 29 -24.52 3.48 15.58
CA GLY A 29 -25.50 2.64 14.89
C GLY A 29 -25.10 2.34 13.46
N ASN A 30 -26.06 1.93 12.63
CA ASN A 30 -25.83 1.74 11.20
C ASN A 30 -25.77 3.13 10.50
N PRO A 31 -24.72 3.46 9.75
CA PRO A 31 -24.66 4.69 8.96
C PRO A 31 -25.73 4.61 7.85
N GLY A 32 -26.51 5.68 7.67
CA GLY A 32 -27.54 5.71 6.62
C GLY A 32 -28.73 6.61 6.96
N ARG A 33 -29.95 6.18 6.64
CA ARG A 33 -31.16 7.01 6.65
C ARG A 33 -31.84 7.23 8.02
N GLY A 34 -31.28 6.70 9.11
CA GLY A 34 -31.84 6.92 10.43
C GLY A 34 -31.64 8.35 10.93
N ALA A 35 -32.67 8.94 11.57
CA ALA A 35 -32.57 10.27 12.14
C ALA A 35 -32.19 10.29 13.64
N HIS A 36 -31.94 9.12 14.24
CA HIS A 36 -31.59 9.01 15.65
C HIS A 36 -30.08 9.15 15.90
N ALA A 37 -29.71 9.57 17.09
CA ALA A 37 -28.34 9.93 17.45
C ALA A 37 -27.28 8.87 17.10
N PRO A 38 -27.44 7.56 17.37
CA PRO A 38 -26.45 6.54 16.98
C PRO A 38 -26.17 6.45 15.47
N THR A 39 -27.20 6.58 14.61
CA THR A 39 -27.03 6.57 13.14
C THR A 39 -26.31 7.83 12.65
N LEU A 40 -26.70 9.00 13.19
CA LEU A 40 -26.02 10.26 12.85
C LEU A 40 -24.55 10.25 13.30
N HIS A 41 -24.28 9.65 14.45
CA HIS A 41 -22.90 9.47 14.93
C HIS A 41 -22.09 8.56 14.01
N ALA A 42 -22.62 7.40 13.61
CA ALA A 42 -21.98 6.51 12.65
C ALA A 42 -21.69 7.20 11.30
N SER A 43 -22.69 7.94 10.78
CA SER A 43 -22.53 8.69 9.52
C SER A 43 -21.45 9.77 9.63
N ARG A 44 -21.35 10.44 10.77
CA ARG A 44 -20.29 11.43 11.04
C ARG A 44 -18.91 10.79 11.07
N ILE A 45 -18.74 9.66 11.78
CA ILE A 45 -17.47 8.89 11.79
C ILE A 45 -17.00 8.58 10.36
N VAL A 46 -17.91 8.04 9.55
CA VAL A 46 -17.61 7.69 8.15
C VAL A 46 -17.20 8.91 7.34
N TYR A 47 -17.95 10.01 7.45
CA TYR A 47 -17.68 11.26 6.73
C TYR A 47 -16.34 11.90 7.15
N GLU A 48 -16.11 12.07 8.46
CA GLU A 48 -14.89 12.68 9.00
C GLU A 48 -13.64 11.87 8.65
N THR A 49 -13.76 10.53 8.58
CA THR A 49 -12.64 9.68 8.15
C THR A 49 -12.35 9.86 6.66
N ARG A 50 -13.38 9.98 5.78
CA ARG A 50 -13.17 10.33 4.38
C ARG A 50 -12.52 11.69 4.22
N GLU A 51 -12.97 12.68 4.99
CA GLU A 51 -12.41 14.03 4.98
C GLU A 51 -10.94 14.02 5.39
N ALA A 52 -10.58 13.27 6.44
CA ALA A 52 -9.18 13.12 6.85
C ALA A 52 -8.31 12.46 5.77
N LEU A 53 -8.82 11.41 5.12
CA LEU A 53 -8.13 10.76 3.99
C LEU A 53 -8.01 11.69 2.78
N ALA A 54 -9.08 12.43 2.45
CA ALA A 54 -9.03 13.42 1.36
C ALA A 54 -7.98 14.50 1.63
N ARG A 55 -7.87 14.98 2.85
CA ARG A 55 -6.80 15.92 3.26
C ARG A 55 -5.42 15.30 3.15
N LEU A 56 -5.24 14.04 3.59
CA LEU A 56 -3.95 13.36 3.55
C LEU A 56 -3.45 13.16 2.12
N PHE A 57 -4.34 12.85 1.19
CA PHE A 57 -4.01 12.61 -0.22
C PHE A 57 -4.17 13.84 -1.11
N HIS A 58 -4.55 14.99 -0.55
CA HIS A 58 -4.89 16.20 -1.31
C HIS A 58 -5.96 15.94 -2.39
N ALA A 59 -6.96 15.11 -2.06
CA ALA A 59 -8.10 14.84 -2.93
C ALA A 59 -9.05 16.03 -2.97
N GLU A 60 -9.88 16.12 -4.01
CA GLU A 60 -10.84 17.22 -4.22
C GLU A 60 -11.93 17.28 -3.15
N GLY A 61 -12.17 16.16 -2.47
CA GLY A 61 -13.13 16.10 -1.37
C GLY A 61 -13.42 14.68 -0.89
N PRO A 62 -14.19 14.55 0.19
CA PRO A 62 -14.49 13.25 0.80
C PRO A 62 -15.30 12.32 -0.10
N ALA A 63 -16.07 12.84 -1.05
CA ALA A 63 -16.82 12.02 -2.00
C ALA A 63 -15.93 11.22 -2.97
N CYS A 64 -14.65 11.60 -3.11
CA CYS A 64 -13.69 10.89 -3.95
C CYS A 64 -13.11 9.63 -3.27
N ILE A 65 -13.40 9.41 -1.99
CA ILE A 65 -12.86 8.30 -1.20
C ILE A 65 -13.96 7.24 -1.02
N ALA A 66 -13.71 6.01 -1.46
CA ALA A 66 -14.55 4.85 -1.15
C ALA A 66 -13.79 3.88 -0.24
N PHE A 67 -14.49 3.32 0.77
CA PHE A 67 -13.90 2.33 1.67
C PHE A 67 -13.91 0.93 1.08
N ALA A 68 -12.90 0.16 1.42
CA ALA A 68 -12.76 -1.24 1.13
C ALA A 68 -12.18 -1.95 2.37
N SER A 69 -12.23 -3.27 2.42
CA SER A 69 -11.66 -4.02 3.54
C SER A 69 -10.12 -4.00 3.55
N ASN A 70 -9.48 -3.72 2.42
CA ASN A 70 -8.01 -3.66 2.26
C ASN A 70 -7.64 -3.20 0.85
N ALA A 71 -6.33 -2.96 0.61
CA ALA A 71 -5.84 -2.60 -0.73
C ALA A 71 -6.14 -3.66 -1.79
N THR A 72 -6.16 -4.96 -1.45
CA THR A 72 -6.46 -6.02 -2.41
C THR A 72 -7.87 -5.88 -2.98
N GLN A 73 -8.87 -5.60 -2.13
CA GLN A 73 -10.23 -5.34 -2.59
C GLN A 73 -10.30 -4.06 -3.42
N ALA A 74 -9.66 -2.98 -2.97
CA ALA A 74 -9.61 -1.70 -3.69
C ALA A 74 -9.01 -1.87 -5.10
N LEU A 75 -7.86 -2.57 -5.21
CA LEU A 75 -7.19 -2.85 -6.48
C LEU A 75 -8.03 -3.75 -7.40
N ASN A 76 -8.70 -4.77 -6.85
CA ASN A 76 -9.63 -5.58 -7.64
C ASN A 76 -10.79 -4.73 -8.17
N THR A 77 -11.36 -3.85 -7.36
CA THR A 77 -12.43 -2.92 -7.79
C THR A 77 -11.93 -2.03 -8.92
N ALA A 78 -10.79 -1.35 -8.73
CA ALA A 78 -10.24 -0.44 -9.72
C ALA A 78 -9.86 -1.15 -11.03
N ILE A 79 -9.09 -2.24 -10.96
CA ILE A 79 -8.57 -2.93 -12.14
C ILE A 79 -9.69 -3.58 -12.95
N ASN A 80 -10.61 -4.30 -12.29
CA ASN A 80 -11.72 -4.93 -13.01
C ASN A 80 -12.81 -3.91 -13.44
N GLY A 81 -12.90 -2.76 -12.76
CA GLY A 81 -13.88 -1.73 -13.07
C GLY A 81 -13.47 -0.78 -14.20
N LEU A 82 -12.18 -0.76 -14.58
CA LEU A 82 -11.64 0.19 -15.55
C LEU A 82 -11.13 -0.44 -16.84
N PHE A 83 -10.73 -1.72 -16.80
CA PHE A 83 -10.13 -2.40 -17.97
C PHE A 83 -10.98 -3.57 -18.42
N GLY A 84 -11.07 -3.74 -19.76
CA GLY A 84 -11.86 -4.78 -20.40
C GLY A 84 -11.17 -5.37 -21.63
N PRO A 85 -11.78 -6.38 -22.28
CA PRO A 85 -11.24 -7.03 -23.47
C PRO A 85 -10.85 -6.01 -24.56
N GLY A 86 -9.66 -6.17 -25.13
CA GLY A 86 -9.11 -5.27 -26.15
C GLY A 86 -8.27 -4.13 -25.59
N ASP A 87 -8.34 -3.83 -24.28
CA ASP A 87 -7.45 -2.86 -23.64
C ASP A 87 -6.04 -3.43 -23.46
N HIS A 88 -5.05 -2.56 -23.51
CA HIS A 88 -3.68 -2.84 -23.08
C HIS A 88 -3.34 -2.05 -21.81
N VAL A 89 -2.72 -2.72 -20.84
CA VAL A 89 -2.28 -2.14 -19.58
C VAL A 89 -0.77 -2.29 -19.43
N ILE A 90 -0.08 -1.21 -19.12
CA ILE A 90 1.33 -1.22 -18.71
C ILE A 90 1.39 -1.31 -17.19
N THR A 91 2.15 -2.26 -16.67
CA THR A 91 2.43 -2.42 -15.24
C THR A 91 3.91 -2.72 -15.04
N THR A 92 4.33 -3.11 -13.83
CA THR A 92 5.75 -3.31 -13.54
C THR A 92 6.03 -4.68 -12.89
N VAL A 93 7.29 -5.10 -12.92
CA VAL A 93 7.72 -6.30 -12.17
C VAL A 93 7.80 -6.06 -10.66
N CYS A 94 7.66 -4.80 -10.21
CA CYS A 94 7.63 -4.43 -8.79
C CYS A 94 6.32 -4.76 -8.06
N GLU A 95 5.29 -5.15 -8.82
CA GLU A 95 3.93 -5.24 -8.32
C GLU A 95 3.72 -6.39 -7.33
N HIS A 96 2.90 -6.10 -6.32
CA HIS A 96 2.35 -7.11 -5.42
C HIS A 96 1.32 -7.98 -6.14
N ASN A 97 1.10 -9.20 -5.67
CA ASN A 97 0.07 -10.11 -6.18
C ASN A 97 -1.35 -9.50 -6.21
N SER A 98 -1.61 -8.46 -5.40
CA SER A 98 -2.89 -7.74 -5.41
C SER A 98 -3.13 -6.94 -6.69
N VAL A 99 -2.08 -6.60 -7.44
CA VAL A 99 -2.11 -6.03 -8.78
C VAL A 99 -1.98 -7.12 -9.84
N LEU A 100 -0.99 -8.02 -9.69
CA LEU A 100 -0.69 -9.04 -10.69
C LEU A 100 -1.85 -10.00 -10.94
N ARG A 101 -2.49 -10.51 -9.88
CA ARG A 101 -3.55 -11.52 -10.01
C ARG A 101 -4.82 -10.99 -10.69
N PRO A 102 -5.35 -9.79 -10.37
CA PRO A 102 -6.41 -9.19 -11.14
C PRO A 102 -6.03 -8.97 -12.62
N LEU A 103 -4.83 -8.47 -12.91
CA LEU A 103 -4.35 -8.29 -14.29
C LEU A 103 -4.24 -9.63 -15.03
N TYR A 104 -3.70 -10.68 -14.42
CA TYR A 104 -3.67 -12.03 -15.03
C TYR A 104 -5.08 -12.61 -15.25
N ARG A 105 -6.04 -12.27 -14.37
CA ARG A 105 -7.45 -12.64 -14.57
C ARG A 105 -8.00 -11.95 -15.82
N LEU A 106 -7.80 -10.64 -15.96
CA LEU A 106 -8.23 -9.87 -17.12
C LEU A 106 -7.50 -10.28 -18.41
N GLN A 107 -6.22 -10.67 -18.31
CA GLN A 107 -5.46 -11.18 -19.46
C GLN A 107 -6.11 -12.42 -20.07
N ARG A 108 -6.66 -13.32 -19.24
CA ARG A 108 -7.44 -14.46 -19.73
C ARG A 108 -8.79 -14.08 -20.36
N GLN A 109 -9.23 -12.83 -20.16
CA GLN A 109 -10.46 -12.27 -20.72
C GLN A 109 -10.21 -11.35 -21.93
N GLY A 110 -8.95 -11.27 -22.41
CA GLY A 110 -8.60 -10.50 -23.60
C GLY A 110 -8.02 -9.12 -23.36
N VAL A 111 -7.62 -8.79 -22.11
CA VAL A 111 -6.78 -7.61 -21.84
C VAL A 111 -5.32 -7.98 -22.11
N GLU A 112 -4.59 -7.09 -22.77
CA GLU A 112 -3.14 -7.25 -22.96
C GLU A 112 -2.40 -6.59 -21.79
N VAL A 113 -1.31 -7.21 -21.30
CA VAL A 113 -0.52 -6.68 -20.16
C VAL A 113 0.96 -6.70 -20.53
N SER A 114 1.63 -5.56 -20.38
CA SER A 114 3.08 -5.44 -20.53
C SER A 114 3.71 -5.02 -19.21
N PHE A 115 4.93 -5.50 -18.96
CA PHE A 115 5.64 -5.30 -17.71
C PHE A 115 6.91 -4.50 -17.95
N VAL A 116 7.08 -3.41 -17.20
CA VAL A 116 8.34 -2.66 -17.14
C VAL A 116 9.29 -3.40 -16.20
N ASP A 117 10.49 -3.71 -16.68
CA ASP A 117 11.53 -4.40 -15.93
C ASP A 117 12.25 -3.48 -14.95
N VAL A 118 13.11 -4.07 -14.15
CA VAL A 118 14.03 -3.38 -13.24
C VAL A 118 15.48 -3.72 -13.55
N ASP A 119 16.38 -2.87 -13.11
CA ASP A 119 17.81 -3.16 -13.09
C ASP A 119 18.21 -4.12 -11.95
N ALA A 120 19.52 -4.39 -11.81
CA ALA A 120 20.08 -5.27 -10.78
C ALA A 120 19.81 -4.79 -9.33
N ASN A 121 19.49 -3.50 -9.15
CA ASN A 121 19.15 -2.89 -7.86
C ASN A 121 17.64 -2.82 -7.65
N GLY A 122 16.82 -3.38 -8.55
CA GLY A 122 15.37 -3.33 -8.48
C GLY A 122 14.79 -1.95 -8.77
N VAL A 123 15.51 -1.09 -9.50
CA VAL A 123 15.04 0.22 -9.97
C VAL A 123 14.39 0.05 -11.34
N LEU A 124 13.21 0.66 -11.54
CA LEU A 124 12.46 0.57 -12.79
C LEU A 124 13.25 1.11 -14.00
N CYS A 125 13.18 0.38 -15.10
CA CYS A 125 13.73 0.79 -16.41
C CYS A 125 12.76 1.76 -17.10
N TYR A 126 12.68 3.00 -16.66
CA TYR A 126 11.67 3.98 -17.09
C TYR A 126 11.56 4.19 -18.59
N ALA A 127 12.65 4.01 -19.35
CA ALA A 127 12.62 4.10 -20.82
C ALA A 127 11.69 3.05 -21.48
N GLN A 128 11.42 1.95 -20.81
CA GLN A 128 10.54 0.89 -21.32
C GLN A 128 9.06 1.32 -21.37
N PHE A 129 8.61 2.30 -20.60
CA PHE A 129 7.24 2.79 -20.66
C PHE A 129 6.87 3.23 -22.08
N GLU A 130 7.72 4.01 -22.75
CA GLU A 130 7.51 4.43 -24.15
C GLU A 130 7.62 3.26 -25.13
N GLN A 131 8.51 2.30 -24.89
CA GLN A 131 8.72 1.14 -25.76
C GLN A 131 7.53 0.16 -25.71
N LEU A 132 6.85 0.08 -24.59
CA LEU A 132 5.71 -0.81 -24.36
C LEU A 132 4.37 -0.20 -24.78
N LEU A 133 4.35 1.08 -25.15
CA LEU A 133 3.13 1.77 -25.57
C LEU A 133 2.56 1.14 -26.84
N ARG A 134 1.23 0.95 -26.86
CA ARG A 134 0.47 0.40 -28.00
C ARG A 134 -0.71 1.32 -28.31
N PRO A 135 -1.29 1.23 -29.53
CA PRO A 135 -2.46 2.03 -29.90
C PRO A 135 -3.68 1.81 -28.98
N ASN A 136 -3.79 0.61 -28.41
CA ASN A 136 -4.85 0.23 -27.48
C ASN A 136 -4.44 0.34 -26.00
N THR A 137 -3.31 1.00 -25.68
CA THR A 137 -2.92 1.23 -24.29
C THR A 137 -3.95 2.12 -23.60
N ARG A 138 -4.58 1.60 -22.57
CA ARG A 138 -5.65 2.25 -21.83
C ARG A 138 -5.18 2.88 -20.52
N GLY A 139 -4.17 2.29 -19.86
CA GLY A 139 -3.70 2.79 -18.57
C GLY A 139 -2.40 2.18 -18.10
N VAL A 140 -1.92 2.77 -17.02
CA VAL A 140 -0.71 2.36 -16.29
C VAL A 140 -1.10 2.04 -14.85
N VAL A 141 -0.65 0.90 -14.35
CA VAL A 141 -0.87 0.46 -12.96
C VAL A 141 0.49 0.21 -12.31
N VAL A 142 0.84 0.98 -11.28
CA VAL A 142 2.14 0.86 -10.61
C VAL A 142 2.03 0.92 -9.10
N THR A 143 2.92 0.21 -8.40
CA THR A 143 3.09 0.40 -6.96
C THR A 143 3.85 1.70 -6.67
N GLY A 144 3.45 2.43 -5.61
CA GLY A 144 4.17 3.63 -5.17
C GLY A 144 5.53 3.34 -4.56
N ALA A 145 5.69 2.15 -3.96
CA ALA A 145 6.96 1.65 -3.44
C ALA A 145 6.96 0.12 -3.38
N SER A 146 8.10 -0.49 -3.72
CA SER A 146 8.28 -1.93 -3.65
C SER A 146 8.25 -2.42 -2.20
N ASN A 147 7.40 -3.39 -1.92
CA ASN A 147 7.33 -4.04 -0.61
C ASN A 147 8.49 -5.04 -0.37
N VAL A 148 9.37 -5.24 -1.34
CA VAL A 148 10.58 -6.07 -1.24
C VAL A 148 11.80 -5.19 -1.08
N THR A 149 12.11 -4.34 -2.07
CA THR A 149 13.33 -3.55 -2.07
C THR A 149 13.23 -2.23 -1.30
N GLY A 150 12.01 -1.73 -1.08
CA GLY A 150 11.80 -0.39 -0.55
C GLY A 150 11.98 0.73 -1.58
N ASN A 151 12.43 0.43 -2.81
CA ASN A 151 12.58 1.43 -3.86
C ASN A 151 11.24 2.09 -4.16
N ARG A 152 11.24 3.41 -4.28
CA ARG A 152 10.05 4.19 -4.68
C ARG A 152 9.96 4.26 -6.19
N THR A 153 8.74 4.18 -6.69
CA THR A 153 8.46 4.53 -8.08
C THR A 153 8.50 6.05 -8.23
N ASP A 154 9.16 6.55 -9.27
CA ASP A 154 9.06 7.95 -9.67
C ASP A 154 7.65 8.19 -10.25
N LEU A 155 6.71 8.49 -9.33
CA LEU A 155 5.31 8.75 -9.70
C LEU A 155 5.18 10.00 -10.56
N ALA A 156 6.11 10.97 -10.48
CA ALA A 156 6.10 12.17 -11.32
C ALA A 156 6.42 11.82 -12.77
N PHE A 157 7.40 10.93 -13.00
CA PHE A 157 7.70 10.40 -14.33
C PHE A 157 6.50 9.65 -14.91
N VAL A 158 5.91 8.71 -14.15
CA VAL A 158 4.76 7.90 -14.62
C VAL A 158 3.55 8.80 -14.88
N SER A 159 3.30 9.78 -14.04
CA SER A 159 2.27 10.81 -14.22
C SER A 159 2.44 11.56 -15.55
N ALA A 160 3.66 12.07 -15.79
CA ALA A 160 3.97 12.80 -17.03
C ALA A 160 3.78 11.92 -18.27
N PHE A 161 4.20 10.64 -18.20
CA PHE A 161 3.99 9.67 -19.26
C PHE A 161 2.49 9.39 -19.48
N ALA A 162 1.73 9.10 -18.44
CA ALA A 162 0.30 8.83 -18.54
C ALA A 162 -0.46 10.02 -19.11
N LYS A 163 -0.17 11.22 -18.62
CA LYS A 163 -0.77 12.47 -19.09
C LYS A 163 -0.45 12.75 -20.58
N LYS A 164 0.80 12.56 -21.00
CA LYS A 164 1.25 12.74 -22.38
C LYS A 164 0.47 11.88 -23.35
N HIS A 165 0.13 10.66 -22.94
CA HIS A 165 -0.54 9.67 -23.80
C HIS A 165 -2.05 9.50 -23.51
N GLY A 166 -2.63 10.30 -22.60
CA GLY A 166 -4.06 10.24 -22.25
C GLY A 166 -4.45 8.92 -21.58
N LEU A 167 -3.54 8.33 -20.81
CA LEU A 167 -3.72 7.04 -20.15
C LEU A 167 -4.29 7.22 -18.73
N LEU A 168 -5.06 6.24 -18.27
CA LEU A 168 -5.44 6.13 -16.87
C LEU A 168 -4.20 5.84 -16.01
N PHE A 169 -4.09 6.52 -14.86
CA PHE A 169 -2.99 6.36 -13.93
C PHE A 169 -3.48 5.84 -12.59
N LEU A 170 -3.19 4.54 -12.32
CA LEU A 170 -3.56 3.84 -11.09
C LEU A 170 -2.33 3.57 -10.24
N VAL A 171 -2.43 3.85 -8.93
CA VAL A 171 -1.35 3.64 -7.97
C VAL A 171 -1.77 2.68 -6.86
N ASP A 172 -1.01 1.59 -6.69
CA ASP A 172 -1.03 0.80 -5.45
C ASP A 172 -0.20 1.53 -4.39
N ALA A 173 -0.88 2.18 -3.46
CA ALA A 173 -0.27 2.93 -2.38
C ALA A 173 -0.15 2.12 -1.07
N ALA A 174 -0.23 0.79 -1.11
CA ALA A 174 -0.19 -0.04 0.10
C ALA A 174 1.11 0.13 0.92
N GLN A 175 2.23 0.52 0.28
CA GLN A 175 3.49 0.85 0.95
C GLN A 175 3.79 2.36 0.94
N ALA A 176 2.99 3.16 0.25
CA ALA A 176 3.20 4.59 0.09
C ALA A 176 2.30 5.42 1.02
N ALA A 177 1.01 5.06 1.10
CA ALA A 177 0.02 5.81 1.89
C ALA A 177 0.41 5.86 3.37
N GLY A 178 0.69 7.06 3.87
CA GLY A 178 1.13 7.33 5.23
C GLY A 178 2.63 7.17 5.49
N ALA A 179 3.38 6.48 4.61
CA ALA A 179 4.83 6.33 4.70
C ALA A 179 5.59 7.44 3.95
N MET A 180 4.94 8.08 2.99
CA MET A 180 5.46 9.21 2.23
C MET A 180 4.31 10.09 1.73
N PRO A 181 4.56 11.39 1.43
CA PRO A 181 3.56 12.26 0.84
C PRO A 181 3.10 11.73 -0.53
N VAL A 182 1.78 11.74 -0.75
CA VAL A 182 1.18 11.43 -2.04
C VAL A 182 0.08 12.45 -2.31
N ASP A 183 0.32 13.32 -3.28
CA ASP A 183 -0.65 14.34 -3.73
C ASP A 183 -1.30 13.85 -5.04
N VAL A 184 -2.56 13.42 -4.93
CA VAL A 184 -3.26 12.82 -6.08
C VAL A 184 -3.56 13.85 -7.18
N GLN A 185 -3.78 15.12 -6.82
CA GLN A 185 -4.05 16.18 -7.78
C GLN A 185 -2.77 16.61 -8.51
N ALA A 186 -1.69 16.88 -7.77
CA ALA A 186 -0.41 17.29 -8.36
C ALA A 186 0.15 16.19 -9.28
N LEU A 187 0.01 14.94 -8.90
CA LEU A 187 0.44 13.78 -9.69
C LEU A 187 -0.57 13.38 -10.77
N GLY A 188 -1.79 13.92 -10.77
CA GLY A 188 -2.83 13.53 -11.72
C GLY A 188 -3.19 12.05 -11.64
N ILE A 189 -3.21 11.50 -10.44
CA ILE A 189 -3.59 10.11 -10.20
C ILE A 189 -5.10 9.97 -10.42
N ASP A 190 -5.51 9.02 -11.24
CA ASP A 190 -6.92 8.72 -11.49
C ASP A 190 -7.52 7.85 -10.38
N VAL A 191 -6.76 6.85 -9.91
CA VAL A 191 -7.14 5.98 -8.80
C VAL A 191 -5.94 5.68 -7.91
N LEU A 192 -6.10 5.90 -6.59
CA LEU A 192 -5.12 5.53 -5.58
C LEU A 192 -5.73 4.47 -4.66
N CYS A 193 -5.16 3.27 -4.59
CA CYS A 193 -5.62 2.20 -3.71
C CYS A 193 -4.75 2.10 -2.46
N PHE A 194 -5.36 2.02 -1.26
CA PHE A 194 -4.64 2.02 0.01
C PHE A 194 -5.16 0.97 1.00
N THR A 195 -4.34 0.64 2.00
CA THR A 195 -4.71 -0.21 3.14
C THR A 195 -4.52 0.52 4.46
N GLY A 196 -5.44 0.33 5.40
CA GLY A 196 -5.42 1.07 6.66
C GLY A 196 -4.39 0.58 7.68
N HIS A 197 -4.04 -0.71 7.66
CA HIS A 197 -3.31 -1.36 8.75
C HIS A 197 -1.77 -1.24 8.69
N LYS A 198 -1.22 -0.61 7.65
CA LYS A 198 0.21 -0.34 7.50
C LYS A 198 0.53 1.09 8.00
N ALA A 199 1.19 1.90 7.19
CA ALA A 199 1.60 3.23 7.59
C ALA A 199 0.45 4.22 7.83
N LEU A 200 -0.79 3.92 7.44
CA LEU A 200 -1.98 4.69 7.85
C LEU A 200 -2.39 4.43 9.32
N LEU A 201 -1.73 3.49 10.02
CA LEU A 201 -1.87 3.22 11.45
C LEU A 201 -3.28 2.79 11.90
N GLY A 202 -4.17 2.48 10.96
CA GLY A 202 -5.51 1.98 11.22
C GLY A 202 -5.53 0.48 11.53
N PRO A 203 -6.70 -0.08 11.86
CA PRO A 203 -6.85 -1.52 12.10
C PRO A 203 -6.82 -2.32 10.80
N GLN A 204 -6.54 -3.63 10.92
CA GLN A 204 -6.77 -4.59 9.85
C GLN A 204 -8.26 -4.60 9.46
N GLY A 205 -8.58 -5.02 8.23
CA GLY A 205 -9.94 -4.99 7.73
C GLY A 205 -10.42 -3.59 7.31
N THR A 206 -9.48 -2.67 7.07
CA THR A 206 -9.75 -1.32 6.55
C THR A 206 -8.81 -0.98 5.40
N GLY A 207 -9.32 -0.21 4.47
CA GLY A 207 -8.63 0.31 3.30
C GLY A 207 -9.62 1.09 2.44
N GLY A 208 -9.25 1.36 1.21
CA GLY A 208 -10.11 2.09 0.28
C GLY A 208 -9.39 2.50 -0.98
N LEU A 209 -10.10 3.30 -1.75
CA LEU A 209 -9.56 3.91 -2.94
C LEU A 209 -10.04 5.36 -3.07
N TYR A 210 -9.14 6.20 -3.56
CA TYR A 210 -9.49 7.49 -4.15
C TYR A 210 -9.82 7.26 -5.62
N VAL A 211 -10.84 7.93 -6.11
CA VAL A 211 -11.21 7.98 -7.53
C VAL A 211 -11.37 9.43 -7.94
N ARG A 212 -10.69 9.84 -8.99
CA ARG A 212 -10.75 11.20 -9.54
C ARG A 212 -12.20 11.57 -9.92
N PRO A 213 -12.66 12.81 -9.64
CA PRO A 213 -13.98 13.26 -10.04
C PRO A 213 -14.26 13.03 -11.52
N GLY A 214 -15.45 12.53 -11.83
CA GLY A 214 -15.89 12.24 -13.19
C GLY A 214 -15.39 10.92 -13.78
N LEU A 215 -14.47 10.21 -13.14
CA LEU A 215 -14.08 8.87 -13.57
C LEU A 215 -15.12 7.85 -13.07
N GLN A 216 -15.65 7.06 -13.99
CA GLN A 216 -16.56 5.97 -13.66
C GLN A 216 -15.77 4.67 -13.49
N VAL A 217 -15.93 4.02 -12.35
CA VAL A 217 -15.37 2.70 -12.04
C VAL A 217 -16.53 1.73 -11.84
N ALA A 218 -16.58 0.67 -12.62
CA ALA A 218 -17.62 -0.34 -12.44
C ALA A 218 -17.44 -1.05 -11.08
N PRO A 219 -18.51 -1.22 -10.28
CA PRO A 219 -18.41 -1.85 -8.98
C PRO A 219 -18.02 -3.34 -9.10
N LEU A 220 -17.13 -3.80 -8.23
CA LEU A 220 -16.79 -5.22 -8.12
C LEU A 220 -17.91 -6.01 -7.41
N VAL A 221 -18.59 -5.37 -6.46
CA VAL A 221 -19.67 -5.93 -5.67
C VAL A 221 -20.89 -5.01 -5.77
N VAL A 222 -22.04 -5.58 -6.05
CA VAL A 222 -23.32 -4.85 -6.09
C VAL A 222 -24.26 -5.40 -5.03
N GLY A 223 -25.17 -4.55 -4.51
CA GLY A 223 -26.11 -4.97 -3.47
C GLY A 223 -26.69 -3.81 -2.69
N GLY A 224 -27.00 -4.04 -1.42
CA GLY A 224 -27.59 -3.02 -0.57
C GLY A 224 -26.66 -1.82 -0.37
N SER A 225 -27.12 -0.65 -0.78
CA SER A 225 -26.38 0.61 -0.71
C SER A 225 -26.98 1.60 0.31
N GLY A 226 -28.17 1.28 0.83
CA GLY A 226 -28.94 2.19 1.70
C GLY A 226 -29.65 3.34 0.95
N VAL A 227 -29.49 3.43 -0.38
CA VAL A 227 -30.12 4.43 -1.25
C VAL A 227 -30.78 3.75 -2.44
N HIS A 228 -31.74 4.44 -3.09
CA HIS A 228 -32.42 3.96 -4.32
C HIS A 228 -32.97 2.53 -4.22
N SER A 229 -33.63 2.19 -3.08
CA SER A 229 -34.00 0.80 -2.75
C SER A 229 -35.00 0.14 -3.73
N PHE A 230 -35.67 0.90 -4.58
CA PHE A 230 -36.58 0.41 -5.60
C PHE A 230 -35.98 0.30 -6.99
N ASP A 231 -34.72 0.78 -7.17
CA ASP A 231 -34.03 0.69 -8.45
C ASP A 231 -33.43 -0.70 -8.62
N GLU A 232 -33.56 -1.25 -9.83
CA GLU A 232 -32.97 -2.55 -10.18
C GLU A 232 -31.45 -2.46 -10.34
N HIS A 233 -30.94 -1.27 -10.61
CA HIS A 233 -29.52 -1.01 -10.82
C HIS A 233 -28.85 -0.47 -9.57
N HIS A 234 -27.57 -0.83 -9.42
CA HIS A 234 -26.75 -0.30 -8.34
C HIS A 234 -26.46 1.20 -8.58
N PRO A 235 -26.39 2.02 -7.50
CA PRO A 235 -26.06 3.44 -7.63
C PRO A 235 -24.75 3.68 -8.35
N THR A 236 -24.66 4.77 -9.11
CA THR A 236 -23.45 5.14 -9.89
C THR A 236 -22.66 6.28 -9.25
N GLU A 237 -23.25 6.93 -8.23
CA GLU A 237 -22.64 8.08 -7.55
C GLU A 237 -21.60 7.63 -6.53
N MET A 238 -20.40 8.23 -6.62
CA MET A 238 -19.36 8.05 -5.61
C MET A 238 -19.76 8.70 -4.27
N PRO A 239 -19.38 8.09 -3.15
CA PRO A 239 -18.65 6.84 -2.99
C PRO A 239 -19.55 5.59 -2.98
N THR A 240 -20.88 5.76 -2.97
CA THR A 240 -21.87 4.69 -2.82
C THR A 240 -21.77 3.62 -3.92
N ALA A 241 -21.38 4.03 -5.12
CA ALA A 241 -21.14 3.13 -6.25
C ALA A 241 -20.17 1.99 -5.93
N LEU A 242 -19.22 2.21 -5.04
CA LEU A 242 -18.16 1.25 -4.73
C LEU A 242 -18.27 0.65 -3.31
N GLU A 243 -19.37 0.95 -2.60
CA GLU A 243 -19.59 0.57 -1.19
C GLU A 243 -20.88 -0.20 -0.99
N ALA A 244 -20.97 -1.39 -1.54
CA ALA A 244 -22.11 -2.27 -1.26
C ALA A 244 -21.98 -2.93 0.12
N GLY A 245 -23.10 -2.96 0.85
CA GLY A 245 -23.20 -3.59 2.18
C GLY A 245 -22.96 -2.62 3.34
N THR A 246 -23.08 -3.13 4.56
CA THR A 246 -22.87 -2.35 5.78
C THR A 246 -21.38 -2.09 5.99
N LEU A 247 -21.00 -0.83 6.14
CA LEU A 247 -19.62 -0.42 6.37
C LEU A 247 -19.12 -0.85 7.76
N ASN A 248 -17.81 -1.14 7.85
CA ASN A 248 -17.11 -1.42 9.10
C ASN A 248 -16.86 -0.12 9.89
N VAL A 249 -17.91 0.44 10.49
CA VAL A 249 -17.84 1.72 11.21
C VAL A 249 -16.78 1.74 12.31
N PRO A 250 -16.66 0.72 13.18
CA PRO A 250 -15.60 0.71 14.19
C PRO A 250 -14.19 0.71 13.58
N GLY A 251 -13.96 -0.09 12.52
CA GLY A 251 -12.68 -0.08 11.82
C GLY A 251 -12.40 1.26 11.15
N ILE A 252 -13.40 1.89 10.54
CA ILE A 252 -13.30 3.21 9.91
C ILE A 252 -13.00 4.29 10.96
N ALA A 253 -13.59 4.21 12.16
CA ALA A 253 -13.27 5.10 13.28
C ALA A 253 -11.78 5.03 13.66
N GLY A 254 -11.27 3.80 13.81
CA GLY A 254 -9.85 3.57 14.09
C GLY A 254 -8.94 4.07 12.97
N LEU A 255 -9.30 3.81 11.70
CA LEU A 255 -8.55 4.34 10.56
C LEU A 255 -8.53 5.88 10.57
N GLY A 256 -9.68 6.52 10.82
CA GLY A 256 -9.77 7.97 10.92
C GLY A 256 -8.90 8.55 12.03
N ALA A 257 -8.84 7.88 13.18
CA ALA A 257 -7.96 8.28 14.28
C ALA A 257 -6.47 8.18 13.89
N GLY A 258 -6.05 7.08 13.24
CA GLY A 258 -4.70 6.92 12.72
C GLY A 258 -4.32 7.99 11.70
N VAL A 259 -5.20 8.28 10.75
CA VAL A 259 -4.98 9.32 9.72
C VAL A 259 -4.89 10.72 10.33
N ARG A 260 -5.76 11.07 11.29
CA ARG A 260 -5.68 12.36 11.99
C ARG A 260 -4.39 12.50 12.80
N TRP A 261 -3.94 11.41 13.42
CA TRP A 261 -2.64 11.39 14.09
C TRP A 261 -1.49 11.66 13.10
N LEU A 262 -1.48 10.99 11.93
CA LEU A 262 -0.49 11.24 10.87
C LEU A 262 -0.48 12.70 10.41
N LEU A 263 -1.66 13.30 10.18
CA LEU A 263 -1.79 14.70 9.79
C LEU A 263 -1.25 15.66 10.86
N THR A 264 -1.34 15.28 12.13
CA THR A 264 -0.80 16.07 13.25
C THR A 264 0.71 15.95 13.37
N GLN A 265 1.27 14.74 13.15
CA GLN A 265 2.72 14.51 13.21
C GLN A 265 3.47 15.04 11.97
N GLY A 266 2.79 15.07 10.81
CA GLY A 266 3.39 15.34 9.51
C GLY A 266 4.03 14.10 8.88
N VAL A 267 3.55 13.71 7.71
CA VAL A 267 4.04 12.49 7.00
C VAL A 267 5.53 12.62 6.68
N GLU A 268 5.99 13.79 6.24
CA GLU A 268 7.39 14.05 5.89
C GLU A 268 8.34 13.92 7.09
N ALA A 269 7.89 14.34 8.28
CA ALA A 269 8.67 14.21 9.50
C ALA A 269 8.83 12.74 9.91
N LEU A 270 7.73 11.97 9.79
CA LEU A 270 7.75 10.53 10.06
C LEU A 270 8.59 9.77 9.03
N GLU A 271 8.43 10.08 7.75
CA GLU A 271 9.24 9.54 6.66
C GLU A 271 10.74 9.75 6.92
N THR A 272 11.13 10.98 7.30
CA THR A 272 12.53 11.31 7.60
C THR A 272 13.08 10.47 8.75
N LYS A 273 12.31 10.33 9.83
CA LYS A 273 12.69 9.52 10.99
C LYS A 273 12.84 8.04 10.63
N GLU A 274 11.84 7.47 9.95
CA GLU A 274 11.81 6.05 9.62
C GLU A 274 12.90 5.68 8.62
N ASN A 275 13.15 6.54 7.63
CA ASN A 275 14.24 6.35 6.68
C ASN A 275 15.62 6.52 7.32
N ALA A 276 15.78 7.39 8.33
CA ALA A 276 17.02 7.50 9.08
C ALA A 276 17.34 6.19 9.84
N LEU A 277 16.33 5.51 10.40
CA LEU A 277 16.50 4.21 11.06
C LEU A 277 16.85 3.10 10.06
N ALA A 278 16.15 3.03 8.93
CA ALA A 278 16.43 2.07 7.87
C ALA A 278 17.84 2.28 7.29
N ARG A 279 18.26 3.54 7.12
CA ARG A 279 19.60 3.88 6.66
C ARG A 279 20.66 3.50 7.68
N LEU A 280 20.47 3.76 8.97
CA LEU A 280 21.38 3.36 10.02
C LEU A 280 21.59 1.85 10.02
N PHE A 281 20.52 1.07 9.92
CA PHE A 281 20.59 -0.38 9.81
C PHE A 281 21.38 -0.79 8.56
N TYR A 282 21.01 -0.27 7.38
CA TYR A 282 21.71 -0.54 6.13
C TYR A 282 23.21 -0.24 6.21
N GLU A 283 23.61 0.95 6.69
CA GLU A 283 25.02 1.36 6.78
C GLU A 283 25.81 0.45 7.73
N THR A 284 25.17 -0.13 8.73
CA THR A 284 25.80 -1.03 9.70
C THR A 284 26.00 -2.44 9.13
N VAL A 285 25.08 -2.92 8.27
CA VAL A 285 25.14 -4.29 7.74
C VAL A 285 25.79 -4.41 6.37
N ARG A 286 25.89 -3.33 5.58
CA ARG A 286 26.36 -3.37 4.17
C ARG A 286 27.79 -3.89 3.97
N GLY A 287 28.62 -3.86 4.99
CA GLY A 287 30.01 -4.31 4.90
C GLY A 287 30.27 -5.68 5.54
N ILE A 288 29.24 -6.36 6.01
CA ILE A 288 29.39 -7.66 6.66
C ILE A 288 29.60 -8.73 5.57
N PRO A 289 30.66 -9.54 5.64
CA PRO A 289 30.85 -10.65 4.71
C PRO A 289 29.66 -11.60 4.71
N GLY A 290 29.25 -12.07 3.54
CA GLY A 290 28.09 -12.96 3.42
C GLY A 290 26.72 -12.25 3.38
N VAL A 291 26.62 -10.97 3.72
CA VAL A 291 25.39 -10.19 3.60
C VAL A 291 25.22 -9.66 2.19
N ARG A 292 24.10 -10.02 1.54
CA ARG A 292 23.65 -9.46 0.27
C ARG A 292 22.44 -8.59 0.49
N LEU A 293 22.51 -7.32 0.13
CA LEU A 293 21.44 -6.33 0.24
C LEU A 293 20.71 -6.12 -1.10
N TYR A 294 19.43 -5.80 -1.05
CA TYR A 294 18.58 -5.59 -2.22
C TYR A 294 17.94 -4.20 -2.19
N GLY A 295 18.00 -3.50 -3.31
CA GLY A 295 17.44 -2.15 -3.47
C GLY A 295 18.51 -1.08 -3.72
N ASP A 296 18.06 0.08 -4.18
CA ASP A 296 18.88 1.28 -4.31
C ASP A 296 18.80 2.11 -3.02
N PHE A 297 19.93 2.27 -2.35
CA PHE A 297 20.05 3.06 -1.11
C PHE A 297 20.58 4.48 -1.35
N THR A 298 20.73 4.88 -2.61
CA THR A 298 21.15 6.24 -3.00
C THR A 298 19.95 7.15 -3.29
N ALA A 299 18.80 6.58 -3.60
CA ALA A 299 17.56 7.27 -3.92
C ALA A 299 16.56 7.27 -2.74
N PRO A 300 15.53 8.16 -2.76
CA PRO A 300 14.41 8.11 -1.81
C PRO A 300 13.73 6.75 -1.80
N ARG A 301 13.34 6.27 -0.61
CA ARG A 301 12.81 4.92 -0.44
C ARG A 301 11.79 4.82 0.70
N ALA A 302 11.02 3.73 0.74
CA ALA A 302 10.27 3.33 1.92
C ALA A 302 11.25 2.80 3.00
N PRO A 303 10.90 2.82 4.28
CA PRO A 303 11.77 2.41 5.39
C PRO A 303 11.90 0.87 5.47
N ILE A 304 12.31 0.25 4.36
CA ILE A 304 12.42 -1.20 4.17
C ILE A 304 13.87 -1.52 3.78
N VAL A 305 14.46 -2.53 4.41
CA VAL A 305 15.75 -3.11 4.04
C VAL A 305 15.59 -4.61 3.92
N SER A 306 15.87 -5.15 2.74
CA SER A 306 15.87 -6.59 2.50
C SER A 306 17.28 -7.10 2.26
N LEU A 307 17.58 -8.24 2.85
CA LEU A 307 18.89 -8.89 2.73
C LEU A 307 18.76 -10.42 2.72
N ASN A 308 19.85 -11.06 2.34
CA ASN A 308 20.10 -12.49 2.55
C ASN A 308 21.49 -12.70 3.16
N LEU A 309 21.64 -13.78 3.90
CA LEU A 309 22.94 -14.33 4.30
C LEU A 309 23.36 -15.40 3.29
N ALA A 310 24.66 -15.47 2.98
CA ALA A 310 25.17 -16.38 1.98
C ALA A 310 24.92 -17.83 2.37
N GLY A 311 24.26 -18.58 1.48
CA GLY A 311 23.98 -20.00 1.66
C GLY A 311 22.78 -20.31 2.59
N GLU A 312 22.22 -19.32 3.28
CA GLU A 312 21.14 -19.54 4.24
C GLU A 312 19.76 -19.31 3.63
N ASP A 313 18.80 -20.15 4.02
CA ASP A 313 17.37 -19.94 3.72
C ASP A 313 16.82 -18.75 4.51
N SER A 314 16.04 -17.89 3.86
CA SER A 314 15.52 -16.68 4.50
C SER A 314 14.59 -16.96 5.70
N ALA A 315 13.87 -18.10 5.71
CA ALA A 315 13.02 -18.47 6.83
C ALA A 315 13.85 -18.86 8.05
N ARG A 316 14.95 -19.63 7.84
CA ARG A 316 15.87 -19.98 8.94
C ARG A 316 16.50 -18.75 9.58
N VAL A 317 16.94 -17.79 8.77
CA VAL A 317 17.48 -16.52 9.29
C VAL A 317 16.43 -15.75 10.09
N ALA A 318 15.19 -15.70 9.62
CA ALA A 318 14.12 -15.03 10.36
C ALA A 318 13.77 -15.76 11.68
N ASP A 319 13.77 -17.08 11.67
CA ASP A 319 13.54 -17.91 12.87
C ASP A 319 14.65 -17.68 13.91
N ALA A 320 15.92 -17.73 13.50
CA ALA A 320 17.06 -17.45 14.38
C ALA A 320 17.00 -16.01 14.97
N LEU A 321 16.67 -15.00 14.15
CA LEU A 321 16.47 -13.64 14.63
C LEU A 321 15.37 -13.54 15.70
N TRP A 322 14.32 -14.32 15.58
CA TRP A 322 13.27 -14.36 16.57
C TRP A 322 13.66 -15.15 17.82
N GLU A 323 14.16 -16.37 17.67
CA GLU A 323 14.42 -17.29 18.78
C GLU A 323 15.57 -16.83 19.67
N GLU A 324 16.65 -16.32 19.06
CA GLU A 324 17.88 -15.94 19.79
C GLU A 324 17.89 -14.46 20.21
N TYR A 325 17.32 -13.57 19.38
CA TYR A 325 17.42 -12.12 19.59
C TYR A 325 16.08 -11.44 19.85
N GLY A 326 14.95 -12.15 19.75
CA GLY A 326 13.62 -11.57 19.94
C GLY A 326 13.26 -10.49 18.90
N ILE A 327 13.78 -10.64 17.65
CA ILE A 327 13.60 -9.68 16.55
C ILE A 327 12.60 -10.24 15.55
N CYS A 328 11.48 -9.55 15.39
CA CYS A 328 10.43 -9.90 14.44
C CYS A 328 10.73 -9.29 13.07
N VAL A 329 10.98 -10.12 12.08
CA VAL A 329 11.16 -9.77 10.67
C VAL A 329 10.28 -10.66 9.79
N ARG A 330 10.27 -10.45 8.48
CA ARG A 330 9.55 -11.31 7.56
C ARG A 330 10.47 -11.92 6.52
N ALA A 331 10.36 -13.24 6.33
CA ALA A 331 11.07 -13.99 5.30
C ALA A 331 10.18 -14.32 4.09
N GLY A 332 10.81 -14.70 2.99
CA GLY A 332 10.19 -15.33 1.82
C GLY A 332 9.90 -14.39 0.66
N ALA A 333 8.84 -14.68 -0.10
CA ALA A 333 8.55 -14.03 -1.39
C ALA A 333 7.69 -12.75 -1.29
N HIS A 334 7.20 -12.37 -0.12
CA HIS A 334 6.44 -11.13 0.13
C HIS A 334 5.31 -10.83 -0.86
N CYS A 335 4.76 -11.86 -1.52
CA CYS A 335 3.74 -11.72 -2.57
C CYS A 335 4.16 -10.84 -3.78
N ALA A 336 5.46 -10.78 -4.09
CA ALA A 336 6.01 -10.02 -5.23
C ALA A 336 6.85 -10.93 -6.15
N PRO A 337 6.23 -11.92 -6.82
CA PRO A 337 6.95 -12.99 -7.51
C PRO A 337 7.83 -12.51 -8.67
N LEU A 338 7.43 -11.44 -9.37
CA LEU A 338 8.22 -10.92 -10.50
C LEU A 338 9.47 -10.20 -10.01
N MET A 339 9.40 -9.47 -8.88
CA MET A 339 10.58 -8.87 -8.26
C MET A 339 11.59 -9.95 -7.85
N HIS A 340 11.15 -11.06 -7.26
CA HIS A 340 12.05 -12.16 -6.90
C HIS A 340 12.67 -12.83 -8.13
N LYS A 341 11.96 -12.92 -9.26
CA LYS A 341 12.56 -13.37 -10.53
C LYS A 341 13.64 -12.40 -11.01
N ALA A 342 13.37 -11.10 -10.97
CA ALA A 342 14.32 -10.08 -11.39
C ALA A 342 15.58 -10.04 -10.51
N LEU A 343 15.42 -10.23 -9.20
CA LEU A 343 16.55 -10.23 -8.23
C LEU A 343 17.27 -11.59 -8.12
N GLY A 344 16.76 -12.66 -8.75
CA GLY A 344 17.32 -14.00 -8.65
C GLY A 344 17.14 -14.65 -7.27
N THR A 345 16.07 -14.30 -6.55
CA THR A 345 15.80 -14.75 -5.18
C THR A 345 14.55 -15.63 -5.05
N VAL A 346 14.15 -16.30 -6.13
CA VAL A 346 12.93 -17.12 -6.16
C VAL A 346 13.00 -18.26 -5.14
N GLU A 347 14.11 -18.97 -5.08
CA GLU A 347 14.30 -20.14 -4.21
C GLU A 347 14.56 -19.74 -2.75
N GLN A 348 15.39 -18.71 -2.54
CA GLN A 348 15.83 -18.31 -1.20
C GLN A 348 14.85 -17.35 -0.51
N GLY A 349 14.06 -16.59 -1.27
CA GLY A 349 13.32 -15.44 -0.74
C GLY A 349 14.27 -14.31 -0.30
N VAL A 350 13.79 -13.44 0.57
CA VAL A 350 14.62 -12.45 1.27
C VAL A 350 14.13 -12.28 2.71
N VAL A 351 15.02 -11.87 3.60
CA VAL A 351 14.68 -11.39 4.96
C VAL A 351 14.45 -9.90 4.87
N ARG A 352 13.26 -9.44 5.23
CA ARG A 352 12.85 -8.05 5.14
C ARG A 352 12.70 -7.43 6.53
N PHE A 353 13.44 -6.37 6.75
CA PHE A 353 13.35 -5.48 7.92
C PHE A 353 12.55 -4.23 7.50
N SER A 354 11.56 -3.84 8.28
CA SER A 354 10.77 -2.64 7.99
C SER A 354 10.50 -1.84 9.26
N PHE A 355 10.88 -0.58 9.21
CA PHE A 355 10.86 0.35 10.32
C PHE A 355 9.57 1.16 10.36
N SER A 356 9.20 1.66 11.53
CA SER A 356 8.03 2.51 11.76
C SER A 356 8.36 3.60 12.79
N HIS A 357 7.45 4.52 12.97
CA HIS A 357 7.58 5.67 13.89
C HIS A 357 7.91 5.29 15.35
N THR A 358 7.57 4.07 15.79
CA THR A 358 7.84 3.58 17.14
C THR A 358 9.23 3.00 17.33
N ASN A 359 9.91 2.63 16.25
CA ASN A 359 11.25 2.06 16.34
C ASN A 359 12.28 3.11 16.80
N THR A 360 13.31 2.60 17.43
CA THR A 360 14.40 3.41 18.00
C THR A 360 15.74 3.13 17.29
N ARG A 361 16.68 4.07 17.45
CA ARG A 361 18.06 3.89 16.99
C ARG A 361 18.72 2.65 17.63
N GLN A 362 18.43 2.39 18.91
CA GLN A 362 18.96 1.23 19.62
C GLN A 362 18.47 -0.09 19.04
N GLU A 363 17.17 -0.17 18.69
CA GLU A 363 16.58 -1.35 18.03
C GLU A 363 17.20 -1.60 16.66
N ALA A 364 17.41 -0.54 15.86
CA ALA A 364 18.06 -0.67 14.54
C ALA A 364 19.49 -1.21 14.67
N LEU A 365 20.26 -0.71 15.63
CA LEU A 365 21.63 -1.20 15.89
C LEU A 365 21.64 -2.62 16.46
N ALA A 366 20.74 -2.96 17.37
CA ALA A 366 20.63 -4.31 17.91
C ALA A 366 20.29 -5.33 16.81
N ALA A 367 19.39 -4.98 15.89
CA ALA A 367 19.07 -5.82 14.74
C ALA A 367 20.28 -5.99 13.80
N ALA A 368 21.08 -4.95 13.58
CA ALA A 368 22.29 -5.04 12.76
C ALA A 368 23.36 -5.90 13.42
N CYS A 369 23.51 -5.83 14.76
CA CYS A 369 24.41 -6.70 15.50
C CYS A 369 23.99 -8.18 15.39
N ALA A 370 22.69 -8.47 15.52
CA ALA A 370 22.17 -9.84 15.36
C ALA A 370 22.46 -10.40 13.95
N VAL A 371 22.23 -9.59 12.89
CA VAL A 371 22.59 -9.97 11.52
C VAL A 371 24.08 -10.28 11.40
N ARG A 372 24.95 -9.50 12.05
CA ARG A 372 26.40 -9.76 12.05
C ARG A 372 26.73 -11.09 12.71
N SER A 373 26.18 -11.35 13.91
CA SER A 373 26.45 -12.61 14.62
C SER A 373 26.04 -13.83 13.78
N LEU A 374 24.85 -13.80 13.17
CA LEU A 374 24.37 -14.87 12.29
C LEU A 374 25.16 -15.00 10.97
N ALA A 375 25.88 -13.97 10.54
CA ALA A 375 26.73 -14.04 9.34
C ALA A 375 28.14 -14.56 9.64
N GLU A 376 28.56 -14.57 10.92
CA GLU A 376 29.86 -15.05 11.40
C GLU A 376 29.81 -16.52 11.85
N GLU A 377 28.62 -17.12 12.01
CA GLU A 377 28.38 -18.55 12.27
C GLU A 377 28.47 -19.40 10.99
#